data_df824164a460c3a6086a6dd0ebca92ad
#
_entry.id   df824164a460c3a6086a6dd0ebca92ad
#
_cell.length_a   1.000
_cell.length_b   1.000
_cell.length_c   1.000
_cell.angle_alpha   90.00
_cell.angle_beta   90.00
_cell.angle_gamma   90.00
#
_symmetry.space_group_name_H-M   'P 1'
#
loop_
_entity.id
_entity.type
_entity.pdbx_description
1 polymer ?
#
loop_
_entity_poly.entity_id
_entity_poly.type
_entity_poly.pdbx_seq_one_letter_code
_entity_poly.pdbx_strand_id
1 'polypeptide(L)'
;MAKYHLYWRLNEARIPVDAKERGDAWGLMMALIKQDMENGVLKDWGAFTSEGKGYCIVEGTNVEIMKMTEQYVPYVRFESKPVSSTDEVNELIQHLSG
;
A
#
# COMPACT_ATOMS: atom_id res chain seq x y z
N MET A 1 -7.86 12.87 -7.71
CA MET A 1 -6.73 12.04 -7.22
C MET A 1 -7.04 10.57 -7.47
N ALA A 2 -6.01 9.81 -7.76
CA ALA A 2 -6.17 8.37 -7.95
C ALA A 2 -6.28 7.68 -6.61
N LYS A 3 -7.04 6.59 -6.57
CA LYS A 3 -7.16 5.73 -5.41
C LYS A 3 -6.86 4.30 -5.84
N TYR A 4 -5.99 3.64 -5.10
CA TYR A 4 -5.59 2.27 -5.40
C TYR A 4 -5.70 1.39 -4.16
N HIS A 5 -6.08 0.14 -4.40
CA HIS A 5 -5.93 -0.94 -3.44
C HIS A 5 -4.62 -1.66 -3.79
N LEU A 6 -3.66 -1.61 -2.89
CA LEU A 6 -2.39 -2.30 -3.07
C LEU A 6 -2.38 -3.58 -2.26
N TYR A 7 -1.89 -4.67 -2.87
CA TYR A 7 -1.47 -5.84 -2.13
C TYR A 7 0.04 -5.77 -2.01
N TRP A 8 0.55 -5.90 -0.80
CA TRP A 8 1.98 -5.93 -0.56
C TRP A 8 2.40 -7.31 -0.09
N ARG A 9 3.62 -7.67 -0.40
CA ARG A 9 4.24 -8.89 0.12
C ARG A 9 5.72 -8.64 0.37
N LEU A 10 6.25 -9.30 1.39
CA LEU A 10 7.67 -9.22 1.69
C LEU A 10 8.48 -9.96 0.62
N ASN A 11 9.64 -9.41 0.29
CA ASN A 11 10.59 -10.10 -0.56
C ASN A 11 11.36 -11.09 0.31
N GLU A 12 11.06 -12.37 0.19
CA GLU A 12 11.63 -13.43 1.02
C GLU A 12 13.16 -13.45 1.00
N ALA A 13 13.77 -13.08 -0.13
CA ALA A 13 15.22 -13.01 -0.25
C ALA A 13 15.86 -11.94 0.65
N ARG A 14 15.06 -11.02 1.18
CA ARG A 14 15.53 -9.91 2.02
C ARG A 14 15.06 -10.01 3.47
N ILE A 15 14.41 -11.10 3.85
CA ILE A 15 13.97 -11.31 5.23
C ILE A 15 15.15 -11.79 6.06
N PRO A 16 15.53 -11.08 7.14
CA PRO A 16 16.61 -11.54 8.02
C PRO A 16 16.25 -12.86 8.70
N VAL A 17 17.23 -13.73 8.82
CA VAL A 17 17.07 -15.02 9.51
C VAL A 17 17.02 -14.82 11.01
N ASP A 18 17.80 -13.89 11.54
CA ASP A 18 17.84 -13.59 12.97
C ASP A 18 16.56 -12.87 13.41
N ALA A 19 15.94 -13.33 14.50
CA ALA A 19 14.68 -12.80 14.99
C ALA A 19 14.75 -11.32 15.40
N LYS A 20 15.87 -10.92 16.02
CA LYS A 20 16.07 -9.53 16.43
C LYS A 20 16.18 -8.61 15.21
N GLU A 21 16.92 -9.04 14.19
CA GLU A 21 17.05 -8.29 12.94
C GLU A 21 15.71 -8.18 12.22
N ARG A 22 14.89 -9.24 12.25
CA ARG A 22 13.53 -9.17 11.68
C ARG A 22 12.68 -8.14 12.42
N GLY A 23 12.76 -8.12 13.75
CA GLY A 23 12.04 -7.13 14.56
C GLY A 23 12.46 -5.71 14.24
N ASP A 24 13.76 -5.48 14.10
CA ASP A 24 14.29 -4.16 13.75
C ASP A 24 13.81 -3.73 12.35
N ALA A 25 13.81 -4.64 11.39
CA ALA A 25 13.31 -4.37 10.03
C ALA A 25 11.81 -4.04 10.04
N TRP A 26 11.00 -4.80 10.77
CA TRP A 26 9.58 -4.49 10.95
C TRP A 26 9.37 -3.11 11.57
N GLY A 27 10.18 -2.76 12.58
CA GLY A 27 10.12 -1.46 13.24
C GLY A 27 10.37 -0.31 12.28
N LEU A 28 11.38 -0.43 11.42
CA LEU A 28 11.67 0.57 10.38
C LEU A 28 10.50 0.70 9.39
N MET A 29 9.96 -0.42 8.95
CA MET A 29 8.83 -0.42 8.02
C MET A 29 7.61 0.26 8.66
N MET A 30 7.30 -0.06 9.91
CA MET A 30 6.16 0.55 10.60
C MET A 30 6.33 2.05 10.81
N ALA A 31 7.57 2.53 11.00
CA ALA A 31 7.84 3.97 11.09
C ALA A 31 7.54 4.68 9.77
N LEU A 32 7.91 4.08 8.64
CA LEU A 32 7.60 4.62 7.32
C LEU A 32 6.09 4.61 7.05
N ILE A 33 5.42 3.52 7.42
CA ILE A 33 3.96 3.39 7.27
C ILE A 33 3.24 4.49 8.07
N LYS A 34 3.66 4.72 9.30
CA LYS A 34 3.10 5.79 10.14
C LYS A 34 3.26 7.16 9.48
N GLN A 35 4.45 7.42 8.94
CA GLN A 35 4.74 8.67 8.24
C GLN A 35 3.84 8.84 7.01
N ASP A 36 3.69 7.80 6.22
CA ASP A 36 2.84 7.81 5.03
C ASP A 36 1.36 8.02 5.38
N MET A 37 0.91 7.50 6.52
CA MET A 37 -0.43 7.76 7.04
C MET A 37 -0.60 9.22 7.46
N GLU A 38 0.39 9.79 8.13
CA GLU A 38 0.40 11.20 8.54
C GLU A 38 0.40 12.14 7.34
N ASN A 39 1.09 11.76 6.26
CA ASN A 39 1.12 12.51 5.00
C ASN A 39 -0.20 12.45 4.23
N GLY A 40 -1.07 11.52 4.57
CA GLY A 40 -2.36 11.35 3.93
C GLY A 40 -2.36 10.54 2.63
N VAL A 41 -1.21 10.06 2.17
CA VAL A 41 -1.14 9.20 0.98
C VAL A 41 -1.65 7.79 1.31
N LEU A 42 -1.26 7.28 2.48
CA LEU A 42 -1.69 5.97 2.95
C LEU A 42 -2.93 6.14 3.84
N LYS A 43 -4.06 5.55 3.42
CA LYS A 43 -5.35 5.71 4.10
C LYS A 43 -5.67 4.55 5.03
N ASP A 44 -5.22 3.35 4.69
CA ASP A 44 -5.43 2.15 5.49
C ASP A 44 -4.34 1.15 5.18
N TRP A 45 -3.96 0.36 6.15
CA TRP A 45 -2.92 -0.63 6.03
C TRP A 45 -3.20 -1.81 6.94
N GLY A 46 -2.91 -3.01 6.49
CA GLY A 46 -3.03 -4.20 7.30
C GLY A 46 -2.12 -5.32 6.81
N ALA A 47 -1.76 -6.18 7.73
CA ALA A 47 -1.01 -7.40 7.44
C ALA A 47 -1.92 -8.60 7.61
N PHE A 48 -1.91 -9.52 6.66
CA PHE A 48 -2.61 -10.78 6.80
C PHE A 48 -1.84 -11.63 7.80
N THR A 49 -2.55 -12.12 8.81
CA THR A 49 -1.94 -12.82 9.94
C THR A 49 -1.08 -13.99 9.45
N SER A 50 0.22 -13.94 9.80
CA SER A 50 1.20 -14.99 9.53
C SER A 50 1.55 -15.24 8.06
N GLU A 51 1.13 -14.39 7.14
CA GLU A 51 1.35 -14.65 5.71
C GLU A 51 2.53 -13.89 5.07
N GLY A 52 3.09 -12.90 5.76
CA GLY A 52 4.17 -12.07 5.20
C GLY A 52 3.69 -11.21 4.03
N LYS A 53 2.42 -10.89 3.97
CA LYS A 53 1.76 -10.05 2.98
C LYS A 53 0.54 -9.38 3.58
N GLY A 54 0.00 -8.41 2.88
CA GLY A 54 -1.17 -7.70 3.35
C GLY A 54 -1.74 -6.78 2.28
N TYR A 55 -2.42 -5.74 2.73
CA TYR A 55 -3.05 -4.78 1.85
C TYR A 55 -2.78 -3.35 2.33
N CYS A 56 -3.00 -2.39 1.46
CA CYS A 56 -3.17 -1.00 1.87
C CYS A 56 -4.02 -0.25 0.85
N ILE A 57 -4.62 0.83 1.32
CA ILE A 57 -5.41 1.75 0.49
C ILE A 57 -4.62 3.05 0.39
N VAL A 58 -4.39 3.53 -0.81
CA VAL A 58 -3.62 4.75 -1.07
C VAL A 58 -4.41 5.72 -1.95
N GLU A 59 -4.22 7.00 -1.71
CA GLU A 59 -4.80 8.07 -2.52
C GLU A 59 -3.76 9.15 -2.78
N GLY A 60 -3.74 9.64 -4.00
CA GLY A 60 -2.83 10.69 -4.41
C GLY A 60 -2.67 10.69 -5.92
N THR A 61 -1.71 11.46 -6.40
CA THR A 61 -1.31 11.35 -7.79
C THR A 61 -0.54 10.05 -7.98
N ASN A 62 -0.49 9.55 -9.20
CA ASN A 62 0.28 8.34 -9.48
C ASN A 62 1.76 8.49 -9.07
N VAL A 63 2.33 9.69 -9.25
CA VAL A 63 3.72 9.95 -8.86
C VAL A 63 3.88 9.90 -7.35
N GLU A 64 2.95 10.47 -6.58
CA GLU A 64 2.98 10.39 -5.12
C GLU A 64 2.93 8.95 -4.62
N ILE A 65 2.07 8.14 -5.23
CA ILE A 65 1.93 6.72 -4.88
C ILE A 65 3.22 5.96 -5.22
N MET A 66 3.81 6.22 -6.40
CA MET A 66 5.09 5.60 -6.78
C MET A 66 6.21 5.98 -5.82
N LYS A 67 6.28 7.23 -5.41
CA LYS A 67 7.28 7.69 -4.43
C LYS A 67 7.11 6.98 -3.10
N MET A 68 5.86 6.78 -2.68
CA MET A 68 5.57 6.06 -1.44
C MET A 68 6.03 4.60 -1.52
N THR A 69 5.64 3.88 -2.56
CA THR A 69 5.99 2.46 -2.71
C THR A 69 7.49 2.25 -2.88
N GLU A 70 8.18 3.18 -3.54
CA GLU A 70 9.62 3.09 -3.76
C GLU A 70 10.42 3.08 -2.46
N GLN A 71 9.90 3.66 -1.40
CA GLN A 71 10.56 3.66 -0.08
C GLN A 71 10.79 2.24 0.47
N TYR A 72 9.98 1.29 0.03
CA TYR A 72 10.00 -0.08 0.55
C TYR A 72 10.76 -1.06 -0.34
N VAL A 73 11.18 -0.63 -1.51
CA VAL A 73 11.96 -1.46 -2.44
C VAL A 73 13.40 -1.59 -1.91
N PRO A 74 14.04 -2.76 -1.94
CA PRO A 74 13.58 -4.03 -2.48
C PRO A 74 12.91 -4.98 -1.48
N TYR A 75 12.55 -4.48 -0.30
CA TYR A 75 12.07 -5.32 0.80
C TYR A 75 10.62 -5.74 0.65
N VAL A 76 9.83 -4.91 -0.02
CA VAL A 76 8.40 -5.13 -0.23
C VAL A 76 8.09 -5.01 -1.72
N ARG A 77 7.24 -5.90 -2.21
CA ARG A 77 6.70 -5.87 -3.57
C ARG A 77 5.24 -5.52 -3.50
N PHE A 78 4.77 -4.78 -4.50
CA PHE A 78 3.39 -4.31 -4.56
C PHE A 78 2.70 -4.78 -5.84
N GLU A 79 1.40 -5.07 -5.69
CA GLU A 79 0.47 -5.27 -6.79
C GLU A 79 -0.63 -4.23 -6.61
N SER A 80 -0.90 -3.42 -7.61
CA SER A 80 -1.84 -2.30 -7.48
C SER A 80 -3.08 -2.49 -8.34
N LYS A 81 -4.24 -2.14 -7.76
CA LYS A 81 -5.52 -2.19 -8.45
C LYS A 81 -6.21 -0.83 -8.27
N PRO A 82 -6.53 -0.13 -9.38
CA PRO A 82 -7.26 1.13 -9.26
C PRO A 82 -8.65 0.90 -8.69
N VAL A 83 -9.09 1.81 -7.85
CA VAL A 83 -10.40 1.72 -7.19
C VAL A 83 -11.26 2.88 -7.68
N SER A 84 -12.45 2.58 -8.17
CA SER A 84 -13.43 3.58 -8.52
C SER A 84 -14.25 3.95 -7.29
N SER A 85 -14.45 5.25 -7.08
CA SER A 85 -15.26 5.75 -5.98
C SER A 85 -16.75 5.55 -6.26
N THR A 86 -17.58 5.76 -5.24
CA THR A 86 -19.04 5.77 -5.42
C THR A 86 -19.46 6.84 -6.43
N ASP A 87 -18.80 8.00 -6.40
CA ASP A 87 -19.10 9.09 -7.36
C ASP A 87 -18.77 8.69 -8.78
N GLU A 88 -17.65 8.03 -8.98
CA GLU A 88 -17.24 7.52 -10.30
C GLU A 88 -18.20 6.47 -10.82
N VAL A 89 -18.67 5.56 -9.95
CA VAL A 89 -19.67 4.57 -10.32
C VAL A 89 -21.00 5.25 -10.68
N ASN A 90 -21.38 6.30 -9.94
CA ASN A 90 -22.58 7.06 -10.25
C ASN A 90 -22.48 7.76 -11.62
N GLU A 91 -21.31 8.27 -11.98
CA GLU A 91 -21.08 8.82 -13.32
C GLU A 91 -21.27 7.75 -14.40
N LEU A 92 -20.78 6.54 -14.17
CA LEU A 92 -21.01 5.42 -15.09
C LEU A 92 -22.50 5.13 -15.23
N ILE A 93 -23.23 5.10 -14.12
CA ILE A 93 -24.68 4.86 -14.12
C ILE A 93 -25.40 5.92 -14.95
N GLN A 94 -25.05 7.19 -14.79
CA GLN A 94 -25.63 8.29 -15.56
C GLN A 94 -25.34 8.12 -17.06
N HIS A 95 -24.12 7.73 -17.41
CA HIS A 95 -23.74 7.46 -18.80
C HIS A 95 -24.60 6.34 -19.41
N LEU A 96 -24.81 5.25 -18.65
CA LEU A 96 -25.60 4.12 -19.13
C LEU A 96 -27.10 4.46 -19.26
N SER A 97 -27.60 5.37 -18.44
CA SER A 97 -29.00 5.78 -18.42
C SER A 97 -29.34 6.87 -19.42
N GLY A 98 -28.37 7.56 -19.89
CA GLY A 98 -28.55 8.71 -20.75
C GLY A 98 -28.17 8.51 -22.17
#